data_cb449f5ca5c3d74e895e1c017761360a
#
_entry.id   cb449f5ca5c3d74e895e1c017761360a
#
_cell.length_a   1.000
_cell.length_b   1.000
_cell.length_c   1.000
_cell.angle_alpha   90.00
_cell.angle_beta   90.00
_cell.angle_gamma   90.00
#
_symmetry.space_group_name_H-M   'P 1'
#
loop_
_entity.id
_entity.type
_entity.pdbx_description
1 polymer ?
#
loop_
_entity_poly.entity_id
_entity_poly.type
_entity_poly.pdbx_seq_one_letter_code
_entity_poly.pdbx_strand_id
1 'polypeptide(L)'
;MKKFIYYIGILALCLLPAACSLEEESSTEVEKNKYMNDAKEAQDVLLGVYRSTIEEGMYGHHLSIYFSMGTDISQVEGSTTENFRILPTNAYSASQAEVQTSWASLYSGIYNANDFLERISVKMDSYNESDKQLATIYIAEARALRALYYFELVRRWGNIPLMTNTAMANQHPSTFVQADPVDVYKFIEDDLLYACDILPYAKDDTYRSSNDYRFSKGAALGLLTKVYATWAGYPIQDTSKWEAAAETARILIESGKHDLLTDYEKLWENTCNGIWDPTESLIEVSFYSPTYSGNSDPVGRIGKWNGVKTTVDAGRSGSTAANVQVVHSFVLNWREEAQPDASTGISPDRRQNLSIANYKHGHNDSKTGAVYLGDYYLAASIPTDDEATALSKDLDPEKSQKAKQTYTPAKWDIDKYMESIPFVNNDKSTVNWYVLRYADVLLLYAEALNEWKGGPTTDAYAAINKVRKRGYDNKGNYSLPEGMDQATFRKAVHKERAYELAFEGHRRLDLIRWGIYYETIQETYNELKNWWSSASYVVYDYTKKGQHELMPIPQREMDLCTQFNQNPGW
;
A
#
# COMPACT_ATOMS: atom_id res chain seq x y z
N MET A 1 68.43 4.01 49.73
CA MET A 1 67.62 3.32 48.69
C MET A 1 66.29 2.77 49.17
N LYS A 2 66.18 2.06 50.32
CA LYS A 2 64.89 1.49 50.78
C LYS A 2 63.79 2.54 51.10
N LYS A 3 64.13 3.72 51.61
CA LYS A 3 63.12 4.78 51.91
C LYS A 3 62.62 5.50 50.64
N PHE A 4 63.41 5.53 49.58
CA PHE A 4 63.03 6.18 48.30
C PHE A 4 62.02 5.31 47.53
N ILE A 5 62.13 3.98 47.62
CA ILE A 5 61.18 3.03 47.02
C ILE A 5 59.83 3.07 47.72
N TYR A 6 59.77 3.32 49.01
CA TYR A 6 58.52 3.46 49.77
C TYR A 6 57.69 4.72 49.36
N TYR A 7 58.37 5.84 49.09
CA TYR A 7 57.69 7.06 48.63
C TYR A 7 57.21 6.98 47.18
N ILE A 8 57.88 6.24 46.32
CA ILE A 8 57.42 5.97 44.94
C ILE A 8 56.22 5.02 44.97
N GLY A 9 56.21 4.04 45.85
CA GLY A 9 55.05 3.13 46.02
C GLY A 9 53.79 3.83 46.54
N ILE A 10 53.94 4.78 47.46
CA ILE A 10 52.82 5.59 48.00
C ILE A 10 52.33 6.62 46.96
N LEU A 11 53.21 7.21 46.16
CA LEU A 11 52.82 8.14 45.09
C LEU A 11 52.11 7.41 43.95
N ALA A 12 52.49 6.16 43.65
CA ALA A 12 51.77 5.34 42.67
C ALA A 12 50.40 4.85 43.13
N LEU A 13 50.20 4.67 44.47
CA LEU A 13 48.91 4.27 45.03
C LEU A 13 47.90 5.44 45.14
N CYS A 14 48.36 6.68 45.20
CA CYS A 14 47.53 7.89 45.21
C CYS A 14 47.07 8.34 43.82
N LEU A 15 47.56 7.72 42.73
CA LEU A 15 47.14 8.03 41.35
C LEU A 15 46.03 7.07 40.82
N LEU A 16 45.54 6.14 41.63
CA LEU A 16 44.53 5.15 41.23
C LEU A 16 43.04 5.53 41.41
N PRO A 17 42.60 6.67 41.97
CA PRO A 17 41.20 7.03 41.95
C PRO A 17 40.82 8.14 40.95
N ALA A 18 41.68 8.45 39.97
CA ALA A 18 41.29 9.33 38.89
C ALA A 18 41.10 8.60 37.55
N ALA A 19 40.58 7.37 37.61
CA ALA A 19 39.84 6.82 36.49
C ALA A 19 38.50 7.56 36.45
N CYS A 20 38.50 8.81 35.97
CA CYS A 20 37.28 9.37 35.42
C CYS A 20 36.69 8.32 34.48
N SER A 21 35.45 7.94 34.71
CA SER A 21 34.63 7.36 33.67
C SER A 21 34.73 8.36 32.51
N LEU A 22 35.50 8.06 31.50
CA LEU A 22 35.38 8.69 30.20
C LEU A 22 34.04 8.18 29.65
N GLU A 23 32.97 8.82 30.08
CA GLU A 23 31.73 8.83 29.28
C GLU A 23 32.12 9.64 28.04
N GLU A 24 32.41 8.92 26.98
CA GLU A 24 32.66 9.51 25.67
C GLU A 24 31.32 10.07 25.20
N GLU A 25 31.04 11.33 25.51
CA GLU A 25 29.88 12.02 24.92
C GLU A 25 30.17 12.20 23.43
N SER A 26 29.44 11.45 22.61
CA SER A 26 29.45 11.67 21.17
C SER A 26 29.02 13.11 20.88
N SER A 27 29.88 13.90 20.24
CA SER A 27 29.54 15.26 19.81
C SER A 27 28.62 15.28 18.58
N THR A 28 28.33 14.12 17.97
CA THR A 28 27.57 13.97 16.72
C THR A 28 26.29 13.15 16.88
N GLU A 29 26.15 12.39 17.97
CA GLU A 29 24.96 11.57 18.24
C GLU A 29 24.40 11.89 19.63
N VAL A 30 23.09 12.13 19.67
CA VAL A 30 22.38 12.31 20.93
C VAL A 30 22.12 10.95 21.55
N GLU A 31 22.54 10.73 22.80
CA GLU A 31 22.25 9.49 23.52
C GLU A 31 20.72 9.29 23.61
N LYS A 32 20.25 8.06 23.30
CA LYS A 32 18.82 7.72 23.33
C LYS A 32 18.11 8.16 24.63
N ASN A 33 18.78 8.04 25.77
CA ASN A 33 18.21 8.37 27.08
C ASN A 33 18.12 9.87 27.38
N LYS A 34 18.87 10.69 26.64
CA LYS A 34 18.90 12.15 26.78
C LYS A 34 17.91 12.87 25.87
N TYR A 35 17.17 12.14 25.02
CA TYR A 35 16.18 12.67 24.10
C TYR A 35 14.76 12.31 24.50
N MET A 36 13.75 12.96 23.92
CA MET A 36 12.32 12.88 24.28
C MET A 36 12.01 13.53 25.64
N ASN A 37 12.53 14.74 25.87
CA ASN A 37 12.26 15.46 27.13
C ASN A 37 10.98 16.31 27.09
N ASP A 38 10.42 16.53 25.91
CA ASP A 38 9.16 17.22 25.66
C ASP A 38 8.40 16.58 24.49
N ALA A 39 7.18 17.07 24.23
CA ALA A 39 6.34 16.54 23.14
C ALA A 39 6.94 16.78 21.75
N LYS A 40 7.74 17.83 21.56
CA LYS A 40 8.39 18.11 20.27
C LYS A 40 9.46 17.07 19.95
N GLU A 41 10.34 16.80 20.91
CA GLU A 41 11.35 15.75 20.74
C GLU A 41 10.69 14.36 20.60
N ALA A 42 9.58 14.11 21.32
CA ALA A 42 8.81 12.88 21.14
C ALA A 42 8.22 12.76 19.74
N GLN A 43 7.74 13.85 19.15
CA GLN A 43 7.25 13.87 17.77
C GLN A 43 8.36 13.50 16.77
N ASP A 44 9.55 14.04 16.95
CA ASP A 44 10.68 13.73 16.06
C ASP A 44 11.00 12.23 16.06
N VAL A 45 10.95 11.56 17.22
CA VAL A 45 11.14 10.11 17.33
C VAL A 45 9.96 9.35 16.72
N LEU A 46 8.72 9.80 16.90
CA LEU A 46 7.54 9.23 16.27
C LEU A 46 7.63 9.29 14.75
N LEU A 47 8.14 10.40 14.19
CA LEU A 47 8.36 10.51 12.73
C LEU A 47 9.38 9.47 12.24
N GLY A 48 10.31 9.03 13.09
CA GLY A 48 11.17 7.88 12.81
C GLY A 48 10.39 6.57 12.65
N VAL A 49 9.28 6.39 13.38
CA VAL A 49 8.38 5.23 13.20
C VAL A 49 7.65 5.34 11.85
N TYR A 50 7.11 6.51 11.50
CA TYR A 50 6.50 6.76 10.19
C TYR A 50 7.47 6.54 9.03
N ARG A 51 8.74 6.92 9.19
CA ARG A 51 9.77 6.75 8.16
C ARG A 51 9.90 5.30 7.66
N SER A 52 9.62 4.32 8.50
CA SER A 52 9.64 2.91 8.09
C SER A 52 8.66 2.63 6.92
N THR A 53 7.59 3.41 6.76
CA THR A 53 6.61 3.22 5.68
C THR A 53 7.16 3.54 4.29
N ILE A 54 8.17 4.40 4.17
CA ILE A 54 8.75 4.83 2.88
C ILE A 54 9.92 3.94 2.42
N GLU A 55 10.34 2.97 3.23
CA GLU A 55 11.42 2.05 2.89
C GLU A 55 11.12 1.27 1.60
N GLU A 56 12.16 0.84 0.89
CA GLU A 56 12.02 0.07 -0.36
C GLU A 56 11.26 -1.25 -0.14
N GLY A 57 11.52 -1.94 0.98
CA GLY A 57 10.80 -3.14 1.38
C GLY A 57 9.34 -2.93 1.74
N MET A 58 8.92 -1.68 1.90
CA MET A 58 7.58 -1.24 2.26
C MET A 58 6.86 -0.62 1.05
N TYR A 59 6.16 0.50 1.29
CA TYR A 59 5.39 1.19 0.25
C TYR A 59 6.24 1.97 -0.75
N GLY A 60 7.54 2.16 -0.48
CA GLY A 60 8.47 2.75 -1.44
C GLY A 60 8.57 1.94 -2.75
N HIS A 61 8.43 0.61 -2.67
CA HIS A 61 8.48 -0.24 -3.86
C HIS A 61 7.76 -1.59 -3.71
N HIS A 62 8.17 -2.43 -2.72
CA HIS A 62 7.79 -3.84 -2.75
C HIS A 62 6.30 -4.04 -2.48
N LEU A 63 5.76 -3.46 -1.39
CA LEU A 63 4.35 -3.65 -1.03
C LEU A 63 3.40 -2.92 -1.98
N SER A 64 3.82 -1.78 -2.51
CA SER A 64 3.01 -0.98 -3.42
C SER A 64 2.99 -1.53 -4.85
N ILE A 65 4.10 -2.09 -5.34
CA ILE A 65 4.28 -2.45 -6.74
C ILE A 65 4.46 -3.96 -6.93
N TYR A 66 5.52 -4.56 -6.39
CA TYR A 66 5.85 -5.97 -6.69
C TYR A 66 4.79 -6.96 -6.20
N PHE A 67 4.38 -6.84 -4.93
CA PHE A 67 3.40 -7.75 -4.32
C PHE A 67 1.95 -7.40 -4.68
N SER A 68 1.72 -6.35 -5.46
CA SER A 68 0.39 -5.96 -5.94
C SER A 68 0.02 -6.57 -7.30
N MET A 69 1.02 -6.99 -8.06
CA MET A 69 0.85 -7.59 -9.40
C MET A 69 0.56 -9.10 -9.36
N GLY A 70 0.37 -9.70 -10.53
CA GLY A 70 0.07 -11.12 -10.68
C GLY A 70 -1.37 -11.42 -10.29
N THR A 71 -2.31 -10.71 -10.88
CA THR A 71 -3.75 -10.80 -10.63
C THR A 71 -4.52 -10.75 -11.95
N ASP A 72 -5.84 -10.88 -11.88
CA ASP A 72 -6.75 -10.72 -13.02
C ASP A 72 -6.80 -9.30 -13.60
N ILE A 73 -6.28 -8.30 -12.87
CA ILE A 73 -6.27 -6.90 -13.34
C ILE A 73 -4.89 -6.39 -13.74
N SER A 74 -3.82 -6.99 -13.22
CA SER A 74 -2.45 -6.52 -13.46
C SER A 74 -1.44 -7.66 -13.52
N GLN A 75 -0.47 -7.51 -14.41
CA GLN A 75 0.68 -8.40 -14.56
C GLN A 75 1.96 -7.57 -14.76
N VAL A 76 3.10 -8.22 -14.68
CA VAL A 76 4.38 -7.58 -14.99
C VAL A 76 4.65 -7.60 -16.50
N GLU A 77 5.34 -6.60 -17.00
CA GLU A 77 5.79 -6.54 -18.39
C GLU A 77 6.68 -7.74 -18.76
N GLY A 78 6.43 -8.30 -19.95
CA GLY A 78 7.24 -9.37 -20.54
C GLY A 78 6.82 -10.78 -20.16
N SER A 79 7.62 -11.76 -20.56
CA SER A 79 7.31 -13.18 -20.43
C SER A 79 8.38 -13.98 -19.68
N THR A 80 9.38 -13.32 -19.09
CA THR A 80 10.44 -13.98 -18.34
C THR A 80 10.17 -13.94 -16.83
N THR A 81 10.88 -14.79 -16.08
CA THR A 81 10.81 -14.89 -14.62
C THR A 81 12.11 -14.43 -13.96
N GLU A 82 12.81 -13.50 -14.58
CA GLU A 82 14.10 -13.00 -14.11
C GLU A 82 13.99 -11.59 -13.52
N ASN A 83 14.93 -11.25 -12.64
CA ASN A 83 15.04 -9.94 -12.02
C ASN A 83 13.73 -9.53 -11.33
N PHE A 84 13.28 -8.29 -11.55
CA PHE A 84 12.06 -7.74 -10.95
C PHE A 84 10.76 -8.51 -11.31
N ARG A 85 10.79 -9.40 -12.32
CA ARG A 85 9.63 -10.19 -12.75
C ARG A 85 9.37 -11.41 -11.89
N ILE A 86 10.34 -11.84 -11.11
CA ILE A 86 10.28 -13.04 -10.28
C ILE A 86 9.09 -13.01 -9.29
N LEU A 87 8.92 -11.92 -8.56
CA LEU A 87 7.85 -11.79 -7.56
C LEU A 87 6.46 -11.72 -8.17
N PRO A 88 6.22 -10.80 -9.13
CA PRO A 88 4.90 -10.70 -9.78
C PRO A 88 4.43 -11.96 -10.49
N THR A 89 5.36 -12.82 -10.92
CA THR A 89 5.04 -14.06 -11.63
C THR A 89 4.89 -15.29 -10.73
N ASN A 90 5.06 -15.13 -9.41
CA ASN A 90 5.07 -16.24 -8.44
C ASN A 90 6.22 -17.27 -8.68
N ALA A 91 7.27 -16.90 -9.38
CA ALA A 91 8.43 -17.77 -9.66
C ALA A 91 9.51 -17.72 -8.56
N TYR A 92 9.26 -17.00 -7.49
CA TYR A 92 10.21 -16.78 -6.39
C TYR A 92 10.27 -17.95 -5.41
N SER A 93 11.29 -17.92 -4.56
CA SER A 93 11.50 -18.89 -3.46
C SER A 93 11.72 -18.16 -2.13
N ALA A 94 11.86 -18.92 -1.04
CA ALA A 94 12.18 -18.38 0.27
C ALA A 94 13.51 -17.61 0.34
N SER A 95 14.42 -17.85 -0.60
CA SER A 95 15.73 -17.14 -0.68
C SER A 95 15.66 -15.82 -1.45
N GLN A 96 14.48 -15.41 -1.92
CA GLN A 96 14.33 -14.17 -2.68
C GLN A 96 14.62 -12.95 -1.80
N ALA A 97 15.53 -12.08 -2.27
CA ALA A 97 16.01 -10.94 -1.50
C ALA A 97 14.90 -9.94 -1.12
N GLU A 98 13.96 -9.70 -2.03
CA GLU A 98 12.84 -8.77 -1.81
C GLU A 98 11.86 -9.26 -0.74
N VAL A 99 11.68 -10.60 -0.63
CA VAL A 99 10.87 -11.22 0.44
C VAL A 99 11.54 -10.95 1.80
N GLN A 100 12.86 -11.19 1.90
CA GLN A 100 13.65 -10.90 3.10
C GLN A 100 13.63 -9.40 3.42
N THR A 101 13.82 -8.52 2.44
CA THR A 101 13.85 -7.07 2.65
C THR A 101 12.53 -6.57 3.20
N SER A 102 11.39 -7.03 2.65
CA SER A 102 10.07 -6.59 3.13
C SER A 102 9.78 -7.09 4.54
N TRP A 103 10.12 -8.34 4.84
CA TRP A 103 10.04 -8.88 6.21
C TRP A 103 10.86 -8.04 7.19
N ALA A 104 12.13 -7.78 6.87
CA ALA A 104 13.03 -7.01 7.72
C ALA A 104 12.55 -5.56 7.91
N SER A 105 12.08 -4.88 6.85
CA SER A 105 11.56 -3.51 6.95
C SER A 105 10.33 -3.42 7.85
N LEU A 106 9.41 -4.39 7.76
CA LEU A 106 8.22 -4.45 8.62
C LEU A 106 8.60 -4.65 10.10
N TYR A 107 9.51 -5.58 10.40
CA TYR A 107 9.99 -5.77 11.77
C TYR A 107 10.81 -4.60 12.30
N SER A 108 11.55 -3.90 11.44
CA SER A 108 12.21 -2.64 11.80
C SER A 108 11.19 -1.57 12.22
N GLY A 109 10.09 -1.44 11.47
CA GLY A 109 8.98 -0.56 11.85
C GLY A 109 8.34 -0.92 13.20
N ILE A 110 8.12 -2.21 13.46
CA ILE A 110 7.61 -2.72 14.73
C ILE A 110 8.59 -2.42 15.88
N TYR A 111 9.88 -2.66 15.67
CA TYR A 111 10.91 -2.35 16.65
C TYR A 111 10.93 -0.86 17.00
N ASN A 112 10.90 0.01 15.99
CA ASN A 112 10.88 1.46 16.19
C ASN A 112 9.62 1.91 16.96
N ALA A 113 8.45 1.29 16.66
CA ALA A 113 7.22 1.58 17.40
C ALA A 113 7.32 1.11 18.86
N ASN A 114 7.85 -0.08 19.12
CA ASN A 114 8.07 -0.59 20.48
C ASN A 114 9.05 0.29 21.26
N ASP A 115 10.20 0.68 20.67
CA ASP A 115 11.20 1.56 21.28
C ASP A 115 10.58 2.92 21.65
N PHE A 116 9.80 3.49 20.74
CA PHE A 116 9.08 4.75 21.02
C PHE A 116 8.11 4.59 22.20
N LEU A 117 7.26 3.55 22.18
CA LEU A 117 6.24 3.31 23.20
C LEU A 117 6.84 3.06 24.58
N GLU A 118 7.93 2.30 24.66
CA GLU A 118 8.66 2.05 25.91
C GLU A 118 9.25 3.35 26.49
N ARG A 119 9.90 4.15 25.65
CA ARG A 119 10.57 5.37 26.06
C ARG A 119 9.58 6.45 26.46
N ILE A 120 8.53 6.69 25.67
CA ILE A 120 7.53 7.73 25.98
C ILE A 120 6.79 7.41 27.29
N SER A 121 6.54 6.15 27.60
CA SER A 121 5.87 5.73 28.84
C SER A 121 6.67 6.13 30.10
N VAL A 122 7.99 6.09 30.02
CA VAL A 122 8.88 6.52 31.13
C VAL A 122 9.02 8.05 31.18
N LYS A 123 9.11 8.71 30.04
CA LYS A 123 9.36 10.16 29.95
C LYS A 123 8.12 11.00 30.25
N MET A 124 6.95 10.49 29.95
CA MET A 124 5.68 11.21 30.04
C MET A 124 5.39 11.73 31.46
N ASP A 125 5.85 11.06 32.51
CA ASP A 125 5.66 11.52 33.90
C ASP A 125 6.31 12.88 34.16
N SER A 126 7.39 13.20 33.45
CA SER A 126 8.11 14.48 33.58
C SER A 126 7.54 15.59 32.70
N TYR A 127 6.59 15.31 31.81
CA TYR A 127 6.03 16.29 30.89
C TYR A 127 5.04 17.24 31.61
N ASN A 128 4.93 18.47 31.11
CA ASN A 128 3.82 19.35 31.50
C ASN A 128 2.48 18.83 30.90
N GLU A 129 1.36 19.39 31.36
CA GLU A 129 0.03 18.88 30.98
C GLU A 129 -0.26 18.96 29.46
N SER A 130 0.23 20.02 28.79
CA SER A 130 0.09 20.14 27.32
C SER A 130 0.90 19.06 26.60
N ASP A 131 2.12 18.81 27.01
CA ASP A 131 2.98 17.79 26.42
C ASP A 131 2.45 16.37 26.70
N LYS A 132 1.82 16.14 27.87
CA LYS A 132 1.14 14.86 28.17
C LYS A 132 -0.04 14.59 27.24
N GLN A 133 -0.82 15.62 26.91
CA GLN A 133 -1.92 15.49 25.96
C GLN A 133 -1.40 15.09 24.57
N LEU A 134 -0.35 15.77 24.08
CA LEU A 134 0.30 15.42 22.81
C LEU A 134 0.93 14.04 22.84
N ALA A 135 1.63 13.68 23.91
CA ALA A 135 2.22 12.37 24.10
C ALA A 135 1.18 11.24 24.04
N THR A 136 -0.01 11.47 24.58
CA THR A 136 -1.13 10.52 24.51
C THR A 136 -1.57 10.28 23.07
N ILE A 137 -1.64 11.35 22.25
CA ILE A 137 -1.92 11.26 20.82
C ILE A 137 -0.80 10.48 20.10
N TYR A 138 0.46 10.81 20.40
CA TYR A 138 1.62 10.13 19.78
C TYR A 138 1.73 8.64 20.13
N ILE A 139 1.35 8.26 21.34
CA ILE A 139 1.21 6.83 21.73
C ILE A 139 0.16 6.14 20.86
N ALA A 140 -0.98 6.78 20.64
CA ALA A 140 -2.04 6.22 19.82
C ALA A 140 -1.62 6.08 18.33
N GLU A 141 -0.88 7.04 17.80
CA GLU A 141 -0.31 6.97 16.45
C GLU A 141 0.72 5.85 16.32
N ALA A 142 1.63 5.71 17.29
CA ALA A 142 2.65 4.65 17.29
C ALA A 142 2.02 3.25 17.37
N ARG A 143 0.95 3.09 18.17
CA ARG A 143 0.16 1.84 18.22
C ARG A 143 -0.53 1.57 16.89
N ALA A 144 -1.15 2.56 16.26
CA ALA A 144 -1.77 2.40 14.94
C ALA A 144 -0.76 2.02 13.84
N LEU A 145 0.45 2.60 13.86
CA LEU A 145 1.53 2.22 12.95
C LEU A 145 2.01 0.78 13.20
N ARG A 146 2.19 0.40 14.48
CA ARG A 146 2.57 -0.98 14.84
C ARG A 146 1.51 -1.98 14.36
N ALA A 147 0.24 -1.66 14.53
CA ALA A 147 -0.86 -2.44 14.01
C ALA A 147 -0.82 -2.56 12.47
N LEU A 148 -0.52 -1.47 11.76
CA LEU A 148 -0.35 -1.50 10.30
C LEU A 148 0.79 -2.44 9.88
N TYR A 149 1.95 -2.38 10.55
CA TYR A 149 3.09 -3.24 10.23
C TYR A 149 2.77 -4.72 10.49
N TYR A 150 2.14 -5.04 11.62
CA TYR A 150 1.70 -6.41 11.90
C TYR A 150 0.63 -6.89 10.94
N PHE A 151 -0.30 -6.02 10.54
CA PHE A 151 -1.31 -6.37 9.55
C PHE A 151 -0.70 -6.68 8.19
N GLU A 152 0.31 -5.90 7.75
CA GLU A 152 1.05 -6.18 6.52
C GLU A 152 1.82 -7.52 6.59
N LEU A 153 2.34 -7.89 7.75
CA LEU A 153 3.00 -9.17 7.97
C LEU A 153 2.00 -10.33 7.98
N VAL A 154 1.01 -10.31 8.87
CA VAL A 154 0.14 -11.47 9.11
C VAL A 154 -0.66 -11.86 7.89
N ARG A 155 -1.16 -10.89 7.11
CA ARG A 155 -1.94 -11.16 5.90
C ARG A 155 -1.11 -11.68 4.71
N ARG A 156 0.23 -11.62 4.79
CA ARG A 156 1.14 -12.14 3.76
C ARG A 156 1.89 -13.39 4.18
N TRP A 157 2.31 -13.48 5.43
CA TRP A 157 3.14 -14.60 5.93
C TRP A 157 2.41 -15.53 6.90
N GLY A 158 1.21 -15.18 7.36
CA GLY A 158 0.44 -16.02 8.30
C GLY A 158 1.08 -16.08 9.68
N ASN A 159 1.68 -17.21 10.01
CA ASN A 159 2.34 -17.44 11.31
C ASN A 159 3.66 -16.66 11.40
N ILE A 160 3.68 -15.63 12.21
CA ILE A 160 4.81 -14.71 12.38
C ILE A 160 5.18 -14.54 13.86
N PRO A 161 6.41 -14.19 14.20
CA PRO A 161 6.77 -13.80 15.57
C PRO A 161 6.01 -12.56 16.05
N LEU A 162 5.44 -12.62 17.25
CA LEU A 162 4.78 -11.48 17.88
C LEU A 162 5.73 -10.80 18.88
N MET A 163 6.43 -9.76 18.43
CA MET A 163 7.41 -8.98 19.18
C MET A 163 6.75 -7.74 19.80
N THR A 164 6.32 -7.82 21.06
CA THR A 164 5.54 -6.76 21.71
C THR A 164 6.38 -5.71 22.44
N ASN A 165 7.69 -5.95 22.55
CA ASN A 165 8.65 -5.05 23.19
C ASN A 165 10.07 -5.21 22.61
N THR A 166 10.96 -4.26 22.92
CA THR A 166 12.34 -4.29 22.42
C THR A 166 13.16 -5.41 23.04
N ALA A 167 12.89 -5.82 24.28
CA ALA A 167 13.61 -6.90 24.94
C ALA A 167 13.40 -8.26 24.25
N MET A 168 12.20 -8.51 23.73
CA MET A 168 11.94 -9.71 22.91
C MET A 168 12.76 -9.71 21.63
N ALA A 169 12.80 -8.57 20.92
CA ALA A 169 13.54 -8.46 19.67
C ALA A 169 15.07 -8.58 19.84
N ASN A 170 15.58 -8.32 21.05
CA ASN A 170 17.00 -8.40 21.37
C ASN A 170 17.44 -9.80 21.85
N GLN A 171 16.53 -10.78 21.90
CA GLN A 171 16.86 -12.16 22.26
C GLN A 171 17.60 -12.87 21.10
N HIS A 172 18.20 -14.02 21.42
CA HIS A 172 18.84 -14.83 20.39
C HIS A 172 17.78 -15.40 19.42
N PRO A 173 17.95 -15.33 18.11
CA PRO A 173 16.94 -15.76 17.14
C PRO A 173 16.41 -17.19 17.32
N SER A 174 17.26 -18.12 17.81
CA SER A 174 16.83 -19.51 18.08
C SER A 174 15.74 -19.65 19.16
N THR A 175 15.45 -18.58 19.90
CA THR A 175 14.36 -18.57 20.90
C THR A 175 13.04 -18.06 20.35
N PHE A 176 13.04 -17.51 19.13
CA PHE A 176 11.83 -16.98 18.54
C PHE A 176 10.88 -18.09 18.11
N VAL A 177 9.61 -17.87 18.36
CA VAL A 177 8.50 -18.74 17.95
C VAL A 177 7.51 -17.96 17.11
N GLN A 178 6.87 -18.64 16.19
CA GLN A 178 5.76 -18.08 15.42
C GLN A 178 4.49 -18.09 16.30
N ALA A 179 3.77 -16.98 16.31
CA ALA A 179 2.48 -16.85 16.96
C ALA A 179 1.37 -17.39 16.06
N ASP A 180 0.27 -17.80 16.68
CA ASP A 180 -0.98 -18.06 15.95
C ASP A 180 -1.45 -16.75 15.30
N PRO A 181 -1.84 -16.74 14.02
CA PRO A 181 -2.36 -15.53 13.37
C PRO A 181 -3.52 -14.88 14.13
N VAL A 182 -4.37 -15.65 14.80
CA VAL A 182 -5.47 -15.13 15.62
C VAL A 182 -4.94 -14.25 16.76
N ASP A 183 -3.84 -14.63 17.39
CA ASP A 183 -3.24 -13.82 18.47
C ASP A 183 -2.60 -12.55 17.94
N VAL A 184 -2.02 -12.61 16.73
CA VAL A 184 -1.53 -11.41 16.03
C VAL A 184 -2.68 -10.47 15.71
N TYR A 185 -3.81 -10.98 15.19
CA TYR A 185 -4.99 -10.16 14.91
C TYR A 185 -5.60 -9.53 16.15
N LYS A 186 -5.64 -10.23 17.28
CA LYS A 186 -6.08 -9.65 18.56
C LYS A 186 -5.17 -8.51 19.02
N PHE A 187 -3.86 -8.67 18.86
CA PHE A 187 -2.90 -7.61 19.19
C PHE A 187 -3.09 -6.37 18.30
N ILE A 188 -3.33 -6.57 17.00
CA ILE A 188 -3.66 -5.51 16.05
C ILE A 188 -4.97 -4.82 16.45
N GLU A 189 -6.00 -5.61 16.80
CA GLU A 189 -7.31 -5.12 17.28
C GLU A 189 -7.15 -4.21 18.50
N ASP A 190 -6.40 -4.65 19.51
CA ASP A 190 -6.15 -3.88 20.74
C ASP A 190 -5.43 -2.54 20.47
N ASP A 191 -4.44 -2.54 19.59
CA ASP A 191 -3.73 -1.34 19.21
C ASP A 191 -4.63 -0.35 18.45
N LEU A 192 -5.46 -0.84 17.53
CA LEU A 192 -6.36 0.00 16.74
C LEU A 192 -7.55 0.50 17.55
N LEU A 193 -8.12 -0.30 18.45
CA LEU A 193 -9.18 0.14 19.35
C LEU A 193 -8.71 1.29 20.24
N TYR A 194 -7.49 1.19 20.80
CA TYR A 194 -6.89 2.29 21.55
C TYR A 194 -6.74 3.56 20.68
N ALA A 195 -6.26 3.40 19.44
CA ALA A 195 -6.11 4.51 18.52
C ALA A 195 -7.46 5.14 18.13
N CYS A 196 -8.50 4.35 17.92
CA CYS A 196 -9.86 4.81 17.65
C CYS A 196 -10.47 5.60 18.83
N ASP A 197 -10.10 5.26 20.07
CA ASP A 197 -10.57 5.97 21.25
C ASP A 197 -9.88 7.34 21.42
N ILE A 198 -8.57 7.36 21.25
CA ILE A 198 -7.72 8.53 21.59
C ILE A 198 -7.60 9.54 20.44
N LEU A 199 -7.44 9.08 19.19
CA LEU A 199 -7.12 9.97 18.08
C LEU A 199 -8.30 10.89 17.72
N PRO A 200 -8.05 12.18 17.41
CA PRO A 200 -9.04 13.04 16.80
C PRO A 200 -9.23 12.71 15.32
N TYR A 201 -10.37 13.07 14.73
CA TYR A 201 -10.50 13.12 13.28
C TYR A 201 -9.56 14.18 12.70
N ALA A 202 -9.02 13.94 11.52
CA ALA A 202 -8.05 14.83 10.89
C ALA A 202 -8.54 16.29 10.76
N LYS A 203 -9.83 16.50 10.49
CA LYS A 203 -10.45 17.83 10.39
C LYS A 203 -10.72 18.52 11.75
N ASP A 204 -10.69 17.76 12.82
CA ASP A 204 -10.91 18.27 14.19
C ASP A 204 -9.60 18.44 14.96
N ASP A 205 -8.48 18.00 14.41
CA ASP A 205 -7.18 18.05 15.06
C ASP A 205 -6.55 19.44 14.95
N THR A 206 -6.56 20.15 16.06
CA THR A 206 -6.00 21.52 16.15
C THR A 206 -4.48 21.56 16.20
N TYR A 207 -3.83 20.43 16.41
CA TYR A 207 -2.36 20.29 16.42
C TYR A 207 -1.79 19.87 15.07
N ARG A 208 -2.65 19.60 14.09
CA ARG A 208 -2.26 19.14 12.78
C ARG A 208 -2.01 20.32 11.84
N SER A 209 -0.88 20.29 11.15
CA SER A 209 -0.60 21.23 10.06
C SER A 209 -1.28 20.78 8.75
N SER A 210 -1.29 21.65 7.74
CA SER A 210 -1.66 21.26 6.39
C SER A 210 -0.69 20.19 5.85
N ASN A 211 -1.19 19.27 5.04
CA ASN A 211 -0.40 18.14 4.51
C ASN A 211 0.28 17.25 5.58
N ASP A 212 -0.37 17.08 6.70
CA ASP A 212 0.08 16.21 7.79
C ASP A 212 -0.54 14.82 7.65
N TYR A 213 0.23 13.89 7.10
CA TYR A 213 -0.18 12.52 6.77
C TYR A 213 -0.23 11.57 7.98
N ARG A 214 -0.11 12.07 9.22
CA ARG A 214 -0.13 11.24 10.42
C ARG A 214 -1.51 10.62 10.65
N PHE A 215 -1.54 9.50 11.37
CA PHE A 215 -2.77 8.77 11.68
C PHE A 215 -3.82 9.66 12.35
N SER A 216 -5.07 9.47 12.00
CA SER A 216 -6.24 10.09 12.59
C SER A 216 -7.25 9.03 13.03
N LYS A 217 -8.28 9.42 13.75
CA LYS A 217 -9.40 8.53 14.11
C LYS A 217 -10.03 7.87 12.87
N GLY A 218 -10.18 8.63 11.78
CA GLY A 218 -10.71 8.09 10.53
C GLY A 218 -9.79 7.03 9.92
N ALA A 219 -8.48 7.25 9.98
CA ALA A 219 -7.48 6.27 9.54
C ALA A 219 -7.53 4.99 10.38
N ALA A 220 -7.60 5.12 11.71
CA ALA A 220 -7.67 3.98 12.63
C ALA A 220 -8.96 3.15 12.43
N LEU A 221 -10.12 3.80 12.34
CA LEU A 221 -11.41 3.12 12.07
C LEU A 221 -11.40 2.43 10.70
N GLY A 222 -10.89 3.10 9.66
CA GLY A 222 -10.81 2.52 8.33
C GLY A 222 -9.87 1.31 8.28
N LEU A 223 -8.71 1.37 8.94
CA LEU A 223 -7.79 0.24 9.04
C LEU A 223 -8.40 -0.91 9.84
N LEU A 224 -9.05 -0.64 10.97
CA LEU A 224 -9.72 -1.64 11.78
C LEU A 224 -10.84 -2.36 11.00
N THR A 225 -11.63 -1.61 10.21
CA THR A 225 -12.62 -2.19 9.29
C THR A 225 -11.96 -3.20 8.34
N LYS A 226 -10.83 -2.83 7.74
CA LYS A 226 -10.10 -3.68 6.79
C LYS A 226 -9.47 -4.90 7.48
N VAL A 227 -8.97 -4.73 8.70
CA VAL A 227 -8.44 -5.82 9.54
C VAL A 227 -9.56 -6.85 9.81
N TYR A 228 -10.73 -6.43 10.26
CA TYR A 228 -11.85 -7.32 10.53
C TYR A 228 -12.33 -8.06 9.27
N ALA A 229 -12.48 -7.34 8.14
CA ALA A 229 -12.88 -7.96 6.88
C ALA A 229 -11.84 -8.98 6.37
N THR A 230 -10.54 -8.77 6.67
CA THR A 230 -9.49 -9.72 6.33
C THR A 230 -9.50 -10.91 7.28
N TRP A 231 -9.70 -10.70 8.57
CA TRP A 231 -9.79 -11.76 9.58
C TRP A 231 -11.01 -12.67 9.36
N ALA A 232 -12.14 -12.07 8.90
CA ALA A 232 -13.33 -12.82 8.52
C ALA A 232 -13.14 -13.68 7.27
N GLY A 233 -12.13 -13.37 6.43
CA GLY A 233 -11.80 -14.08 5.21
C GLY A 233 -10.75 -15.18 5.38
N TYR A 234 -10.37 -15.79 4.26
CA TYR A 234 -9.32 -16.80 4.20
C TYR A 234 -7.94 -16.22 4.61
N PRO A 235 -7.07 -16.97 5.30
CA PRO A 235 -7.22 -18.39 5.68
C PRO A 235 -7.95 -18.64 7.00
N ILE A 236 -8.16 -17.63 7.84
CA ILE A 236 -8.71 -17.81 9.19
C ILE A 236 -10.21 -18.09 9.18
N GLN A 237 -10.96 -17.33 8.37
CA GLN A 237 -12.40 -17.47 8.19
C GLN A 237 -13.22 -17.32 9.50
N ASP A 238 -12.81 -16.44 10.40
CA ASP A 238 -13.62 -16.06 11.56
C ASP A 238 -14.78 -15.16 11.12
N THR A 239 -15.85 -15.79 10.64
CA THR A 239 -17.03 -15.09 10.10
C THR A 239 -17.75 -14.20 11.11
N SER A 240 -17.49 -14.35 12.42
CA SER A 240 -18.01 -13.45 13.46
C SER A 240 -17.49 -12.01 13.30
N LYS A 241 -16.35 -11.84 12.63
CA LYS A 241 -15.72 -10.52 12.41
C LYS A 241 -16.42 -9.69 11.32
N TRP A 242 -17.34 -10.25 10.54
CA TRP A 242 -18.15 -9.45 9.58
C TRP A 242 -19.02 -8.42 10.29
N GLU A 243 -19.62 -8.77 11.43
CA GLU A 243 -20.36 -7.81 12.26
C GLU A 243 -19.46 -6.66 12.72
N ALA A 244 -18.29 -6.98 13.27
CA ALA A 244 -17.34 -5.98 13.74
C ALA A 244 -16.84 -5.07 12.60
N ALA A 245 -16.59 -5.62 11.41
CA ALA A 245 -16.23 -4.85 10.22
C ALA A 245 -17.35 -3.87 9.82
N ALA A 246 -18.60 -4.33 9.78
CA ALA A 246 -19.74 -3.48 9.44
C ALA A 246 -19.96 -2.36 10.47
N GLU A 247 -19.93 -2.67 11.76
CA GLU A 247 -20.14 -1.67 12.81
C GLU A 247 -19.02 -0.63 12.87
N THR A 248 -17.76 -1.04 12.69
CA THR A 248 -16.63 -0.12 12.65
C THR A 248 -16.71 0.83 11.45
N ALA A 249 -17.05 0.29 10.27
CA ALA A 249 -17.27 1.10 9.07
C ALA A 249 -18.45 2.06 9.24
N ARG A 250 -19.55 1.61 9.86
CA ARG A 250 -20.73 2.44 10.15
C ARG A 250 -20.35 3.64 11.01
N ILE A 251 -19.56 3.44 12.10
CA ILE A 251 -19.09 4.54 12.96
C ILE A 251 -18.34 5.60 12.13
N LEU A 252 -17.46 5.17 11.23
CA LEU A 252 -16.72 6.11 10.38
C LEU A 252 -17.66 6.84 9.41
N ILE A 253 -18.58 6.14 8.76
CA ILE A 253 -19.52 6.70 7.79
C ILE A 253 -20.47 7.71 8.47
N GLU A 254 -21.07 7.34 9.59
CA GLU A 254 -22.00 8.19 10.34
C GLU A 254 -21.33 9.39 10.99
N SER A 255 -20.02 9.38 11.18
CA SER A 255 -19.28 10.53 11.68
C SER A 255 -19.42 11.78 10.80
N GLY A 256 -19.68 11.60 9.50
CA GLY A 256 -19.75 12.67 8.51
C GLY A 256 -18.43 13.43 8.31
N LYS A 257 -17.31 12.93 8.86
CA LYS A 257 -16.00 13.59 8.78
C LYS A 257 -15.25 13.30 7.47
N HIS A 258 -15.65 12.24 6.77
CA HIS A 258 -15.06 11.81 5.52
C HIS A 258 -16.12 11.63 4.44
N ASP A 259 -15.72 11.80 3.20
CA ASP A 259 -16.57 11.56 2.03
C ASP A 259 -15.69 11.22 0.81
N LEU A 260 -16.32 10.82 -0.30
CA LEU A 260 -15.65 10.72 -1.59
C LEU A 260 -15.38 12.12 -2.14
N LEU A 261 -14.23 12.33 -2.73
CA LEU A 261 -14.00 13.50 -3.57
C LEU A 261 -14.98 13.45 -4.75
N THR A 262 -15.57 14.59 -5.08
CA THR A 262 -16.57 14.67 -6.14
C THR A 262 -15.99 14.37 -7.52
N ASP A 263 -14.73 14.71 -7.72
CA ASP A 263 -13.99 14.39 -8.94
C ASP A 263 -12.95 13.29 -8.66
N TYR A 264 -13.12 12.15 -9.34
CA TYR A 264 -12.21 11.01 -9.22
C TYR A 264 -10.78 11.33 -9.71
N GLU A 265 -10.65 12.18 -10.70
CA GLU A 265 -9.34 12.58 -11.24
C GLU A 265 -8.52 13.36 -10.22
N LYS A 266 -9.19 14.11 -9.35
CA LYS A 266 -8.54 14.92 -8.31
C LYS A 266 -7.72 14.09 -7.30
N LEU A 267 -8.08 12.81 -7.09
CA LEU A 267 -7.28 11.89 -6.29
C LEU A 267 -5.86 11.76 -6.85
N TRP A 268 -5.74 11.61 -8.16
CA TRP A 268 -4.46 11.37 -8.83
C TRP A 268 -3.65 12.64 -8.99
N GLU A 269 -4.31 13.76 -9.25
CA GLU A 269 -3.67 15.07 -9.18
C GLU A 269 -3.07 15.33 -7.80
N ASN A 270 -3.84 15.10 -6.73
CA ASN A 270 -3.42 15.34 -5.36
C ASN A 270 -2.20 14.47 -5.00
N THR A 271 -2.27 13.16 -5.24
CA THR A 271 -1.19 12.23 -4.88
C THR A 271 0.09 12.48 -5.68
N CYS A 272 -0.02 12.89 -6.96
CA CYS A 272 1.14 13.27 -7.78
C CYS A 272 1.79 14.59 -7.33
N ASN A 273 1.04 15.51 -6.76
CA ASN A 273 1.53 16.81 -6.31
C ASN A 273 1.78 16.91 -4.80
N GLY A 274 1.69 15.80 -4.05
CA GLY A 274 1.91 15.79 -2.61
C GLY A 274 0.88 16.61 -1.83
N ILE A 275 -0.36 16.65 -2.30
CA ILE A 275 -1.47 17.36 -1.66
C ILE A 275 -2.30 16.33 -0.88
N TRP A 276 -2.36 16.50 0.44
CA TRP A 276 -3.19 15.66 1.29
C TRP A 276 -4.59 16.24 1.42
N ASP A 277 -5.59 15.45 1.03
CA ASP A 277 -7.00 15.78 1.25
C ASP A 277 -7.66 14.73 2.16
N PRO A 278 -7.81 15.03 3.46
CA PRO A 278 -8.39 14.09 4.42
C PRO A 278 -9.89 13.83 4.19
N THR A 279 -10.50 14.43 3.17
CA THR A 279 -11.88 14.10 2.83
C THR A 279 -12.00 12.64 2.40
N GLU A 280 -11.11 12.17 1.54
CA GLU A 280 -11.11 10.78 1.08
C GLU A 280 -9.84 10.01 1.47
N SER A 281 -8.67 10.66 1.59
CA SER A 281 -7.43 10.03 2.03
C SER A 281 -7.50 9.71 3.52
N LEU A 282 -7.40 8.43 3.88
CA LEU A 282 -7.37 7.97 5.27
C LEU A 282 -5.95 7.63 5.72
N ILE A 283 -5.24 6.80 4.96
CA ILE A 283 -3.84 6.46 5.18
C ILE A 283 -3.11 6.65 3.86
N GLU A 284 -2.18 7.60 3.85
CA GLU A 284 -1.36 7.93 2.70
C GLU A 284 0.10 8.03 3.11
N VAL A 285 0.98 7.40 2.33
CA VAL A 285 2.42 7.49 2.52
C VAL A 285 2.95 8.56 1.60
N SER A 286 3.57 9.58 2.19
CA SER A 286 4.13 10.71 1.44
C SER A 286 5.59 10.48 1.11
N PHE A 287 5.90 10.62 -0.16
CA PHE A 287 7.26 10.68 -0.71
C PHE A 287 7.60 12.10 -1.18
N TYR A 288 6.68 13.02 -0.99
CA TYR A 288 6.87 14.41 -1.42
C TYR A 288 8.02 15.08 -0.67
N SER A 289 8.94 15.66 -1.43
CA SER A 289 10.04 16.47 -0.91
C SER A 289 10.23 17.70 -1.79
N PRO A 290 9.94 18.91 -1.31
CA PRO A 290 10.13 20.15 -2.07
C PRO A 290 11.61 20.53 -2.23
N THR A 291 12.48 19.94 -1.42
CA THR A 291 13.92 20.25 -1.37
C THR A 291 14.79 19.08 -1.81
N TYR A 292 14.26 18.17 -2.60
CA TYR A 292 15.04 17.02 -3.06
C TYR A 292 16.33 17.47 -3.76
N SER A 293 17.47 17.09 -3.21
CA SER A 293 18.79 17.47 -3.70
C SER A 293 19.69 16.27 -3.96
N GLY A 294 19.19 15.24 -4.64
CA GLY A 294 20.05 14.13 -5.06
C GLY A 294 19.63 12.74 -4.53
N ASN A 295 20.57 11.78 -4.62
CA ASN A 295 20.29 10.35 -4.41
C ASN A 295 20.16 9.91 -2.93
N SER A 296 20.18 10.80 -1.96
CA SER A 296 20.29 10.45 -0.54
C SER A 296 18.96 10.27 0.17
N ASP A 297 17.87 10.82 -0.35
CA ASP A 297 16.56 10.67 0.28
C ASP A 297 15.83 9.44 -0.27
N PRO A 298 15.22 8.62 0.60
CA PRO A 298 14.39 7.52 0.17
C PRO A 298 13.12 8.10 -0.47
N VAL A 299 13.01 8.03 -1.77
CA VAL A 299 11.81 8.37 -2.53
C VAL A 299 11.22 7.12 -3.15
N GLY A 300 9.89 7.10 -3.26
CA GLY A 300 9.16 5.99 -3.83
C GLY A 300 9.39 5.82 -5.33
N ARG A 301 8.94 4.71 -5.84
CA ARG A 301 8.99 4.39 -7.27
C ARG A 301 7.63 4.50 -7.95
N ILE A 302 6.64 5.06 -7.24
CA ILE A 302 5.27 5.23 -7.72
C ILE A 302 5.26 6.13 -8.96
N GLY A 303 4.49 5.75 -9.97
CA GLY A 303 4.43 6.46 -11.25
C GLY A 303 5.61 6.18 -12.19
N LYS A 304 6.77 5.77 -11.66
CA LYS A 304 7.92 5.36 -12.47
C LYS A 304 7.85 3.90 -12.89
N TRP A 305 7.43 3.03 -11.99
CA TRP A 305 7.31 1.60 -12.24
C TRP A 305 5.90 1.17 -12.60
N ASN A 306 4.90 1.82 -12.03
CA ASN A 306 3.48 1.50 -12.18
C ASN A 306 2.66 2.64 -12.82
N GLY A 307 3.27 3.57 -13.49
CA GLY A 307 2.62 4.66 -14.22
C GLY A 307 2.64 4.46 -15.73
N VAL A 308 2.30 5.53 -16.44
CA VAL A 308 2.27 5.58 -17.91
C VAL A 308 3.69 5.53 -18.48
N LYS A 309 3.87 4.80 -19.57
CA LYS A 309 5.16 4.69 -20.26
C LYS A 309 5.60 6.04 -20.79
N THR A 310 6.82 6.45 -20.45
CA THR A 310 7.47 7.65 -20.97
C THR A 310 8.86 7.31 -21.48
N THR A 311 9.23 7.78 -22.67
CA THR A 311 10.57 7.56 -23.24
C THR A 311 11.57 8.59 -22.70
N VAL A 312 12.86 8.25 -22.70
CA VAL A 312 13.94 9.06 -22.07
C VAL A 312 13.96 10.51 -22.53
N ASP A 313 13.63 10.77 -23.80
CA ASP A 313 13.75 12.10 -24.39
C ASP A 313 12.48 12.94 -24.32
N ALA A 314 11.39 12.39 -23.77
CA ALA A 314 10.09 13.00 -23.88
C ALA A 314 9.54 13.55 -22.57
N GLY A 315 9.86 12.90 -21.46
CA GLY A 315 9.24 13.21 -20.19
C GLY A 315 9.92 14.38 -19.48
N ARG A 316 9.11 15.27 -18.93
CA ARG A 316 9.59 16.29 -17.99
C ARG A 316 10.26 15.68 -16.76
N SER A 317 9.81 14.49 -16.38
CA SER A 317 10.27 13.75 -15.17
C SER A 317 11.39 12.75 -15.46
N GLY A 318 11.81 12.56 -16.72
CA GLY A 318 12.64 11.46 -17.19
C GLY A 318 11.81 10.25 -17.63
N SER A 319 12.44 9.16 -18.07
CA SER A 319 11.75 7.96 -18.53
C SER A 319 11.00 7.26 -17.38
N THR A 320 9.95 6.52 -17.74
CA THR A 320 9.25 5.61 -16.83
C THR A 320 9.45 4.17 -17.31
N ALA A 321 9.66 3.26 -16.38
CA ALA A 321 9.77 1.84 -16.69
C ALA A 321 8.41 1.26 -17.13
N ALA A 322 7.31 1.67 -16.46
CA ALA A 322 5.95 1.20 -16.71
C ALA A 322 5.86 -0.34 -16.70
N ASN A 323 6.44 -0.96 -15.65
CA ASN A 323 6.56 -2.41 -15.56
C ASN A 323 5.24 -3.11 -15.19
N VAL A 324 4.26 -2.35 -14.70
CA VAL A 324 2.92 -2.86 -14.44
C VAL A 324 2.10 -2.72 -15.71
N GLN A 325 1.58 -3.85 -16.20
CA GLN A 325 0.66 -3.89 -17.32
C GLN A 325 -0.73 -4.31 -16.87
N VAL A 326 -1.73 -3.71 -17.50
CA VAL A 326 -3.12 -4.06 -17.26
C VAL A 326 -3.44 -5.34 -18.03
N VAL A 327 -4.10 -6.28 -17.37
CA VAL A 327 -4.59 -7.50 -18.01
C VAL A 327 -5.71 -7.15 -19.00
N HIS A 328 -5.59 -7.62 -20.23
CA HIS A 328 -6.47 -7.18 -21.31
C HIS A 328 -7.94 -7.60 -21.09
N SER A 329 -8.18 -8.81 -20.57
CA SER A 329 -9.55 -9.25 -20.26
C SER A 329 -10.24 -8.33 -19.25
N PHE A 330 -9.49 -7.78 -18.29
CA PHE A 330 -10.03 -6.79 -17.34
C PHE A 330 -10.52 -5.51 -18.06
N VAL A 331 -9.77 -5.02 -19.04
CA VAL A 331 -10.17 -3.85 -19.83
C VAL A 331 -11.47 -4.13 -20.59
N LEU A 332 -11.54 -5.28 -21.26
CA LEU A 332 -12.71 -5.68 -22.05
C LEU A 332 -13.96 -5.87 -21.16
N ASN A 333 -13.81 -6.61 -20.06
CA ASN A 333 -14.91 -6.90 -19.14
C ASN A 333 -15.48 -5.60 -18.50
N TRP A 334 -14.59 -4.67 -18.13
CA TRP A 334 -15.03 -3.37 -17.62
C TRP A 334 -15.74 -2.54 -18.68
N ARG A 335 -15.20 -2.53 -19.90
CA ARG A 335 -15.81 -1.82 -21.03
C ARG A 335 -17.19 -2.38 -21.39
N GLU A 336 -17.33 -3.70 -21.46
CA GLU A 336 -18.61 -4.34 -21.77
C GLU A 336 -19.68 -4.01 -20.73
N GLU A 337 -19.32 -4.03 -19.45
CA GLU A 337 -20.25 -3.68 -18.37
C GLU A 337 -20.61 -2.20 -18.36
N ALA A 338 -19.66 -1.32 -18.58
CA ALA A 338 -19.89 0.11 -18.60
C ALA A 338 -20.69 0.58 -19.82
N GLN A 339 -20.81 -0.26 -20.86
CA GLN A 339 -21.56 0.03 -22.09
C GLN A 339 -21.18 1.38 -22.72
N PRO A 340 -20.00 1.50 -23.35
CA PRO A 340 -19.54 2.73 -23.95
C PRO A 340 -20.54 3.29 -24.96
N ASP A 341 -20.59 4.60 -25.08
CA ASP A 341 -21.37 5.29 -26.10
C ASP A 341 -20.98 4.78 -27.50
N ALA A 342 -21.97 4.32 -28.26
CA ALA A 342 -21.73 3.66 -29.55
C ALA A 342 -21.08 4.59 -30.62
N SER A 343 -21.22 5.92 -30.47
CA SER A 343 -20.69 6.89 -31.41
C SER A 343 -19.29 7.35 -31.08
N THR A 344 -18.97 7.44 -29.79
CA THR A 344 -17.69 7.95 -29.28
C THR A 344 -16.77 6.86 -28.72
N GLY A 345 -17.31 5.69 -28.37
CA GLY A 345 -16.61 4.62 -27.66
C GLY A 345 -16.19 4.98 -26.23
N ILE A 346 -16.59 6.14 -25.72
CA ILE A 346 -16.21 6.59 -24.38
C ILE A 346 -17.04 5.84 -23.35
N SER A 347 -16.35 5.29 -22.35
CA SER A 347 -16.99 4.64 -21.21
C SER A 347 -17.74 5.68 -20.36
N PRO A 348 -19.01 5.42 -20.00
CA PRO A 348 -19.72 6.27 -19.03
C PRO A 348 -19.12 6.16 -17.61
N ASP A 349 -18.41 5.09 -17.30
CA ASP A 349 -17.59 4.99 -16.10
C ASP A 349 -16.23 5.65 -16.34
N ARG A 350 -16.11 6.91 -15.91
CA ARG A 350 -14.88 7.72 -16.09
C ARG A 350 -13.64 7.08 -15.48
N ARG A 351 -13.80 6.24 -14.46
CA ARG A 351 -12.69 5.57 -13.79
C ARG A 351 -11.89 4.70 -14.76
N GLN A 352 -12.52 4.10 -15.76
CA GLN A 352 -11.83 3.28 -16.73
C GLN A 352 -10.75 4.08 -17.47
N ASN A 353 -11.13 5.23 -18.04
CA ASN A 353 -10.20 6.07 -18.79
C ASN A 353 -9.17 6.77 -17.91
N LEU A 354 -9.50 7.02 -16.63
CA LEU A 354 -8.59 7.65 -15.66
C LEU A 354 -7.65 6.65 -14.96
N SER A 355 -7.97 5.37 -15.02
CA SER A 355 -7.16 4.31 -14.38
C SER A 355 -6.30 3.54 -15.36
N ILE A 356 -6.64 3.56 -16.66
CA ILE A 356 -5.99 2.74 -17.70
C ILE A 356 -5.53 3.64 -18.83
N ALA A 357 -4.21 3.67 -19.07
CA ALA A 357 -3.61 4.35 -20.21
C ALA A 357 -3.52 3.39 -21.40
N ASN A 358 -4.05 3.83 -22.52
CA ASN A 358 -3.85 3.23 -23.85
C ASN A 358 -2.88 4.06 -24.70
N TYR A 359 -2.07 4.90 -24.05
CA TYR A 359 -1.12 5.83 -24.63
C TYR A 359 0.23 5.74 -23.89
N LYS A 360 1.25 6.33 -24.49
CA LYS A 360 2.55 6.64 -23.86
C LYS A 360 2.92 8.08 -24.12
N HIS A 361 3.76 8.65 -23.29
CA HIS A 361 4.43 9.92 -23.57
C HIS A 361 5.68 9.69 -24.42
N GLY A 362 5.81 10.41 -25.53
CA GLY A 362 6.90 10.27 -26.48
C GLY A 362 7.46 11.61 -26.96
N HIS A 363 8.56 11.58 -27.71
CA HIS A 363 9.38 12.76 -28.05
C HIS A 363 8.90 13.57 -29.27
N ASN A 364 7.95 13.08 -30.06
CA ASN A 364 7.69 13.67 -31.37
C ASN A 364 6.73 14.87 -31.38
N ASP A 365 6.18 15.25 -30.25
CA ASP A 365 5.42 16.47 -30.12
C ASP A 365 6.11 17.44 -29.17
N SER A 366 6.73 18.45 -29.72
CA SER A 366 7.45 19.47 -28.95
C SER A 366 6.57 20.30 -27.99
N LYS A 367 5.25 20.09 -27.98
CA LYS A 367 4.30 20.84 -27.15
C LYS A 367 3.56 20.00 -26.15
N THR A 368 3.18 18.78 -26.49
CA THR A 368 2.37 17.92 -25.62
C THR A 368 3.11 16.68 -25.14
N GLY A 369 4.14 16.25 -25.87
CA GLY A 369 4.93 15.05 -25.54
C GLY A 369 4.17 13.73 -25.64
N ALA A 370 2.86 13.76 -25.90
CA ALA A 370 2.05 12.55 -25.90
C ALA A 370 2.09 11.86 -27.26
N VAL A 371 2.56 10.63 -27.28
CA VAL A 371 2.42 9.70 -28.39
C VAL A 371 1.56 8.54 -27.94
N TYR A 372 0.49 8.29 -28.63
CA TYR A 372 -0.44 7.24 -28.32
C TYR A 372 0.01 5.92 -28.93
N LEU A 373 0.22 4.93 -28.09
CA LEU A 373 0.32 3.52 -28.50
C LEU A 373 -1.03 2.88 -28.30
N GLY A 374 -2.06 3.39 -28.98
CA GLY A 374 -3.40 3.01 -28.67
C GLY A 374 -3.64 1.52 -28.71
N ASP A 375 -4.46 1.04 -27.79
CA ASP A 375 -5.40 0.04 -28.17
C ASP A 375 -6.40 0.69 -29.09
N TYR A 376 -6.29 0.31 -30.28
CA TYR A 376 -7.17 0.71 -31.36
C TYR A 376 -8.64 0.31 -31.12
N TYR A 377 -8.93 -0.49 -30.09
CA TYR A 377 -10.29 -0.75 -29.60
C TYR A 377 -10.91 0.41 -28.82
N LEU A 378 -10.10 1.32 -28.29
CA LEU A 378 -10.56 2.52 -27.58
C LEU A 378 -10.39 3.77 -28.44
N ALA A 379 -10.76 3.67 -29.70
CA ALA A 379 -10.59 4.72 -30.72
C ALA A 379 -11.02 6.12 -30.26
N ALA A 380 -12.06 6.21 -29.46
CA ALA A 380 -12.57 7.48 -28.97
C ALA A 380 -11.73 8.12 -27.86
N SER A 381 -10.79 7.38 -27.26
CA SER A 381 -9.85 7.92 -26.28
C SER A 381 -8.51 8.32 -26.90
N ILE A 382 -8.31 8.04 -28.19
CA ILE A 382 -7.15 8.46 -28.95
C ILE A 382 -7.48 9.81 -29.59
N PRO A 383 -6.67 10.84 -29.38
CA PRO A 383 -6.92 12.12 -30.05
C PRO A 383 -6.85 11.96 -31.57
N THR A 384 -7.56 12.84 -32.22
CA THR A 384 -7.80 12.90 -33.67
C THR A 384 -6.53 13.14 -34.48
N ASP A 385 -5.60 12.25 -34.47
CA ASP A 385 -4.61 12.06 -35.48
C ASP A 385 -5.26 11.12 -36.51
N ASP A 386 -5.30 11.54 -37.77
CA ASP A 386 -5.94 10.78 -38.84
C ASP A 386 -5.39 9.38 -38.99
N GLU A 387 -4.11 9.19 -38.66
CA GLU A 387 -3.43 7.90 -38.69
C GLU A 387 -3.84 7.02 -37.50
N ALA A 388 -3.96 7.58 -36.31
CA ALA A 388 -4.44 6.87 -35.13
C ALA A 388 -5.93 6.50 -35.26
N THR A 389 -6.72 7.38 -35.85
CA THR A 389 -8.14 7.14 -36.12
C THR A 389 -8.34 6.06 -37.19
N ALA A 390 -7.53 6.03 -38.22
CA ALA A 390 -7.53 4.99 -39.25
C ALA A 390 -7.15 3.61 -38.67
N LEU A 391 -6.10 3.57 -37.86
CA LEU A 391 -5.65 2.37 -37.18
C LEU A 391 -6.65 1.82 -36.16
N SER A 392 -7.51 2.70 -35.60
CA SER A 392 -8.56 2.30 -34.67
C SER A 392 -9.75 1.61 -35.32
N LYS A 393 -9.94 1.82 -36.60
CA LYS A 393 -11.06 1.24 -37.38
C LYS A 393 -10.68 -0.02 -38.13
N ASP A 394 -9.43 -0.12 -38.55
CA ASP A 394 -8.90 -1.26 -39.31
C ASP A 394 -7.87 -1.99 -38.46
N LEU A 395 -8.35 -2.95 -37.71
CA LEU A 395 -7.54 -3.76 -36.79
C LEU A 395 -6.59 -4.66 -37.59
N ASP A 396 -5.43 -4.09 -37.95
CA ASP A 396 -4.30 -4.95 -38.32
C ASP A 396 -3.99 -5.89 -37.13
N PRO A 397 -4.13 -7.22 -37.31
CA PRO A 397 -3.95 -8.16 -36.22
C PRO A 397 -2.60 -8.06 -35.50
N GLU A 398 -1.51 -7.71 -36.24
CA GLU A 398 -0.19 -7.55 -35.61
C GLU A 398 -0.10 -6.28 -34.75
N LYS A 399 -0.65 -5.17 -35.22
CA LYS A 399 -0.68 -3.91 -34.47
C LYS A 399 -1.63 -3.99 -33.29
N SER A 400 -2.79 -4.62 -33.49
CA SER A 400 -3.74 -4.94 -32.45
C SER A 400 -3.12 -5.81 -31.35
N GLN A 401 -2.36 -6.84 -31.72
CA GLN A 401 -1.66 -7.72 -30.76
C GLN A 401 -0.63 -6.96 -29.94
N LYS A 402 0.12 -6.04 -30.53
CA LYS A 402 1.09 -5.22 -29.82
C LYS A 402 0.41 -4.21 -28.88
N ALA A 403 -0.67 -3.61 -29.28
CA ALA A 403 -1.48 -2.72 -28.45
C ALA A 403 -2.06 -3.44 -27.23
N LYS A 404 -2.51 -4.68 -27.39
CA LYS A 404 -3.07 -5.53 -26.34
C LYS A 404 -2.13 -5.76 -25.13
N GLN A 405 -0.84 -5.60 -25.31
CA GLN A 405 0.19 -5.81 -24.28
C GLN A 405 0.71 -4.51 -23.66
N THR A 406 0.17 -3.36 -24.03
CA THR A 406 0.76 -2.06 -23.70
C THR A 406 -0.09 -1.17 -22.80
N TYR A 407 -1.23 -1.65 -22.30
CA TYR A 407 -1.99 -0.92 -21.30
C TYR A 407 -1.22 -0.81 -20.00
N THR A 408 -1.15 0.39 -19.46
CA THR A 408 -0.52 0.66 -18.17
C THR A 408 -1.48 1.37 -17.23
N PRO A 409 -1.25 1.33 -15.90
CA PRO A 409 -2.00 2.18 -14.99
C PRO A 409 -1.80 3.67 -15.32
N ALA A 410 -2.90 4.45 -15.29
CA ALA A 410 -2.89 5.88 -15.55
C ALA A 410 -3.08 6.75 -14.30
N LYS A 411 -3.37 6.14 -13.16
CA LYS A 411 -3.60 6.83 -11.87
C LYS A 411 -2.40 7.68 -11.45
N TRP A 412 -1.19 7.26 -11.82
CA TRP A 412 0.06 7.94 -11.50
C TRP A 412 0.79 8.39 -12.75
N ASP A 413 0.06 9.06 -13.66
CA ASP A 413 0.65 9.67 -14.84
C ASP A 413 1.39 10.96 -14.45
N ILE A 414 2.68 10.82 -14.17
CA ILE A 414 3.54 11.91 -13.67
C ILE A 414 3.56 13.07 -14.67
N ASP A 415 3.69 12.79 -15.97
CA ASP A 415 3.81 13.81 -16.99
C ASP A 415 2.49 14.55 -17.23
N LYS A 416 1.35 13.94 -16.89
CA LYS A 416 0.03 14.57 -16.95
C LYS A 416 -0.28 15.39 -15.70
N TYR A 417 -0.06 14.83 -14.52
CA TYR A 417 -0.62 15.36 -13.27
C TYR A 417 0.32 16.25 -12.46
N MET A 418 1.66 16.05 -12.55
CA MET A 418 2.57 16.89 -11.77
C MET A 418 2.65 18.30 -12.37
N GLU A 419 2.33 19.30 -11.55
CA GLU A 419 2.48 20.72 -11.93
C GLU A 419 3.95 21.13 -11.99
N SER A 420 4.73 20.70 -10.99
CA SER A 420 6.16 20.95 -10.88
C SER A 420 6.90 19.64 -10.63
N ILE A 421 7.92 19.39 -11.43
CA ILE A 421 8.78 18.21 -11.29
C ILE A 421 10.00 18.60 -10.44
N PRO A 422 10.11 18.11 -9.20
CA PRO A 422 11.20 18.53 -8.31
C PRO A 422 12.57 18.03 -8.74
N PHE A 423 12.62 16.95 -9.52
CA PHE A 423 13.86 16.40 -10.07
C PHE A 423 13.59 15.45 -11.23
N VAL A 424 14.57 15.30 -12.10
CA VAL A 424 14.53 14.33 -13.20
C VAL A 424 15.21 13.04 -12.77
N ASN A 425 14.48 11.93 -12.78
CA ASN A 425 15.01 10.62 -12.43
C ASN A 425 14.24 9.53 -13.20
N ASN A 426 14.94 8.49 -13.64
CA ASN A 426 14.35 7.40 -14.42
C ASN A 426 13.74 6.27 -13.55
N ASP A 427 13.95 6.31 -12.23
CA ASP A 427 13.60 5.21 -11.32
C ASP A 427 12.72 5.66 -10.16
N LYS A 428 12.91 6.89 -9.67
CA LYS A 428 12.30 7.41 -8.45
C LYS A 428 11.42 8.62 -8.70
N SER A 429 10.43 8.82 -7.83
CA SER A 429 9.52 9.95 -7.85
C SER A 429 9.10 10.37 -6.44
N THR A 430 8.45 11.52 -6.35
CA THR A 430 7.84 12.05 -5.12
C THR A 430 6.33 11.80 -5.07
N VAL A 431 5.82 10.92 -5.89
CA VAL A 431 4.38 10.58 -5.94
C VAL A 431 3.99 9.79 -4.70
N ASN A 432 2.95 10.21 -4.02
CA ASN A 432 2.43 9.57 -2.83
C ASN A 432 1.70 8.25 -3.14
N TRP A 433 1.49 7.45 -2.09
CA TRP A 433 0.79 6.18 -2.17
C TRP A 433 -0.39 6.12 -1.20
N TYR A 434 -1.60 5.89 -1.73
CA TYR A 434 -2.76 5.58 -0.90
C TYR A 434 -2.70 4.16 -0.37
N VAL A 435 -2.62 4.00 0.95
CA VAL A 435 -2.75 2.69 1.63
C VAL A 435 -4.21 2.38 1.89
N LEU A 436 -5.00 3.43 2.20
CA LEU A 436 -6.42 3.31 2.48
C LEU A 436 -7.15 4.61 2.13
N ARG A 437 -8.22 4.49 1.35
CA ARG A 437 -9.15 5.58 1.03
C ARG A 437 -10.55 5.32 1.56
N TYR A 438 -11.35 6.35 1.73
CA TYR A 438 -12.73 6.23 2.18
C TYR A 438 -13.61 5.36 1.26
N ALA A 439 -13.33 5.36 -0.05
CA ALA A 439 -13.98 4.45 -1.02
C ALA A 439 -13.78 2.97 -0.66
N ASP A 440 -12.58 2.58 -0.18
CA ASP A 440 -12.32 1.20 0.27
C ASP A 440 -13.20 0.85 1.47
N VAL A 441 -13.35 1.76 2.44
CA VAL A 441 -14.23 1.53 3.60
C VAL A 441 -15.69 1.38 3.20
N LEU A 442 -16.20 2.17 2.26
CA LEU A 442 -17.57 2.03 1.74
C LEU A 442 -17.81 0.66 1.11
N LEU A 443 -16.84 0.16 0.33
CA LEU A 443 -16.94 -1.15 -0.32
C LEU A 443 -16.78 -2.30 0.68
N LEU A 444 -15.91 -2.15 1.69
CA LEU A 444 -15.79 -3.12 2.80
C LEU A 444 -17.08 -3.14 3.66
N TYR A 445 -17.72 -1.99 3.86
CA TYR A 445 -18.99 -1.91 4.55
C TYR A 445 -20.10 -2.66 3.80
N ALA A 446 -20.20 -2.45 2.49
CA ALA A 446 -21.15 -3.16 1.64
C ALA A 446 -20.91 -4.67 1.67
N GLU A 447 -19.66 -5.11 1.61
CA GLU A 447 -19.24 -6.50 1.73
C GLU A 447 -19.63 -7.08 3.09
N ALA A 448 -19.22 -6.42 4.17
CA ALA A 448 -19.45 -6.89 5.53
C ALA A 448 -20.94 -7.04 5.86
N LEU A 449 -21.77 -6.09 5.42
CA LEU A 449 -23.21 -6.18 5.58
C LEU A 449 -23.82 -7.38 4.82
N ASN A 450 -23.37 -7.60 3.57
CA ASN A 450 -23.82 -8.73 2.77
C ASN A 450 -23.48 -10.07 3.42
N GLU A 451 -22.27 -10.19 3.94
CA GLU A 451 -21.80 -11.44 4.57
C GLU A 451 -22.42 -11.66 5.96
N TRP A 452 -22.53 -10.61 6.76
CA TRP A 452 -23.12 -10.69 8.10
C TRP A 452 -24.62 -10.99 8.07
N LYS A 453 -25.37 -10.29 7.18
CA LYS A 453 -26.84 -10.40 7.14
C LYS A 453 -27.34 -11.52 6.24
N GLY A 454 -26.45 -12.22 5.51
CA GLY A 454 -26.84 -13.27 4.57
C GLY A 454 -27.48 -12.76 3.28
N GLY A 455 -27.21 -11.50 2.93
CA GLY A 455 -27.68 -10.81 1.73
C GLY A 455 -27.54 -9.29 1.85
N PRO A 456 -27.61 -8.55 0.72
CA PRO A 456 -27.43 -7.12 0.73
C PRO A 456 -28.57 -6.39 1.46
N THR A 457 -28.19 -5.45 2.32
CA THR A 457 -29.11 -4.52 2.98
C THR A 457 -29.26 -3.24 2.16
N THR A 458 -30.24 -2.39 2.52
CA THR A 458 -30.38 -1.04 1.95
C THR A 458 -29.07 -0.23 2.08
N ASP A 459 -28.40 -0.34 3.24
CA ASP A 459 -27.15 0.38 3.49
C ASP A 459 -26.00 -0.19 2.65
N ALA A 460 -25.98 -1.51 2.40
CA ALA A 460 -25.00 -2.12 1.51
C ALA A 460 -25.15 -1.59 0.08
N TYR A 461 -26.38 -1.50 -0.44
CA TYR A 461 -26.65 -0.87 -1.74
C TYR A 461 -26.29 0.61 -1.74
N ALA A 462 -26.62 1.35 -0.69
CA ALA A 462 -26.29 2.78 -0.59
C ALA A 462 -24.77 3.02 -0.66
N ALA A 463 -24.00 2.21 0.06
CA ALA A 463 -22.53 2.34 0.10
C ALA A 463 -21.89 2.06 -1.27
N ILE A 464 -22.19 0.93 -1.90
CA ILE A 464 -21.63 0.60 -3.21
C ILE A 464 -22.10 1.56 -4.30
N ASN A 465 -23.37 1.93 -4.30
CA ASN A 465 -23.93 2.86 -5.28
C ASN A 465 -23.39 4.28 -5.12
N LYS A 466 -22.96 4.69 -3.93
CA LYS A 466 -22.26 5.98 -3.71
C LYS A 466 -20.93 6.01 -4.46
N VAL A 467 -20.15 4.93 -4.42
CA VAL A 467 -18.90 4.78 -5.17
C VAL A 467 -19.15 4.79 -6.67
N ARG A 468 -20.10 3.97 -7.13
CA ARG A 468 -20.50 3.89 -8.54
C ARG A 468 -20.99 5.24 -9.09
N LYS A 469 -21.83 5.93 -8.33
CA LYS A 469 -22.35 7.25 -8.69
C LYS A 469 -21.22 8.24 -9.00
N ARG A 470 -20.17 8.29 -8.19
CA ARG A 470 -19.00 9.12 -8.42
C ARG A 470 -18.25 8.68 -9.68
N GLY A 471 -18.02 7.37 -9.86
CA GLY A 471 -17.35 6.82 -11.03
C GLY A 471 -18.05 7.17 -12.35
N TYR A 472 -19.37 7.20 -12.35
CA TYR A 472 -20.21 7.56 -13.51
C TYR A 472 -20.52 9.07 -13.61
N ASP A 473 -19.85 9.90 -12.82
CA ASP A 473 -20.10 11.36 -12.80
C ASP A 473 -21.59 11.72 -12.64
N ASN A 474 -22.31 10.91 -11.85
CA ASN A 474 -23.75 11.02 -11.63
C ASN A 474 -24.59 10.91 -12.92
N LYS A 475 -24.08 10.25 -13.96
CA LYS A 475 -24.75 10.05 -15.24
C LYS A 475 -24.98 8.57 -15.53
N GLY A 476 -26.02 8.29 -16.33
CA GLY A 476 -26.32 6.93 -16.75
C GLY A 476 -26.83 6.01 -15.63
N ASN A 477 -26.78 4.70 -15.88
CA ASN A 477 -27.28 3.68 -14.97
C ASN A 477 -26.16 3.14 -14.07
N TYR A 478 -25.81 3.89 -13.04
CA TYR A 478 -24.76 3.51 -12.08
C TYR A 478 -25.25 2.61 -10.95
N SER A 479 -26.54 2.61 -10.64
CA SER A 479 -27.08 1.84 -9.52
C SER A 479 -27.14 0.35 -9.84
N LEU A 480 -26.79 -0.48 -8.87
CA LEU A 480 -27.00 -1.92 -8.96
C LEU A 480 -28.51 -2.23 -8.91
N PRO A 481 -28.97 -3.28 -9.62
CA PRO A 481 -30.33 -3.77 -9.50
C PRO A 481 -30.66 -4.16 -8.07
N GLU A 482 -31.85 -3.82 -7.60
CA GLU A 482 -32.35 -4.27 -6.30
C GLU A 482 -32.73 -5.76 -6.32
N GLY A 483 -32.75 -6.40 -5.14
CA GLY A 483 -33.21 -7.78 -4.97
C GLY A 483 -32.15 -8.83 -5.35
N MET A 484 -30.87 -8.48 -5.42
CA MET A 484 -29.80 -9.47 -5.57
C MET A 484 -29.76 -10.42 -4.36
N ASP A 485 -29.47 -11.69 -4.61
CA ASP A 485 -29.08 -12.60 -3.55
C ASP A 485 -27.65 -12.31 -3.04
N GLN A 486 -27.29 -12.93 -1.93
CA GLN A 486 -25.97 -12.76 -1.30
C GLN A 486 -24.81 -13.02 -2.27
N ALA A 487 -24.89 -14.10 -3.05
CA ALA A 487 -23.81 -14.51 -3.95
C ALA A 487 -23.65 -13.55 -5.13
N THR A 488 -24.76 -13.08 -5.69
CA THR A 488 -24.77 -12.11 -6.79
C THR A 488 -24.24 -10.75 -6.33
N PHE A 489 -24.67 -10.29 -5.16
CA PHE A 489 -24.18 -9.02 -4.61
C PHE A 489 -22.70 -9.11 -4.22
N ARG A 490 -22.23 -10.24 -3.65
CA ARG A 490 -20.80 -10.50 -3.39
C ARG A 490 -19.97 -10.32 -4.65
N LYS A 491 -20.39 -10.91 -5.77
CA LYS A 491 -19.70 -10.75 -7.06
C LYS A 491 -19.68 -9.29 -7.53
N ALA A 492 -20.77 -8.55 -7.32
CA ALA A 492 -20.83 -7.13 -7.65
C ALA A 492 -19.85 -6.31 -6.81
N VAL A 493 -19.73 -6.58 -5.50
CA VAL A 493 -18.73 -5.94 -4.63
C VAL A 493 -17.31 -6.29 -5.07
N HIS A 494 -17.02 -7.57 -5.34
CA HIS A 494 -15.68 -8.00 -5.81
C HIS A 494 -15.26 -7.28 -7.10
N LYS A 495 -16.21 -7.07 -7.99
CA LYS A 495 -16.03 -6.37 -9.25
C LYS A 495 -15.85 -4.86 -9.04
N GLU A 496 -16.72 -4.25 -8.22
CA GLU A 496 -16.62 -2.82 -7.94
C GLU A 496 -15.31 -2.45 -7.26
N ARG A 497 -14.81 -3.31 -6.35
CA ARG A 497 -13.49 -3.14 -5.75
C ARG A 497 -12.37 -3.21 -6.80
N ALA A 498 -12.48 -4.10 -7.80
CA ALA A 498 -11.52 -4.17 -8.90
C ALA A 498 -11.50 -2.88 -9.74
N TYR A 499 -12.65 -2.26 -9.96
CA TYR A 499 -12.75 -1.02 -10.74
C TYR A 499 -12.29 0.21 -9.96
N GLU A 500 -12.82 0.38 -8.75
CA GLU A 500 -12.53 1.54 -7.92
C GLU A 500 -11.07 1.58 -7.46
N LEU A 501 -10.58 0.44 -6.96
CA LEU A 501 -9.27 0.31 -6.33
C LEU A 501 -8.22 -0.33 -7.26
N ALA A 502 -8.46 -0.30 -8.58
CA ALA A 502 -7.53 -0.85 -9.57
C ALA A 502 -6.11 -0.31 -9.35
N PHE A 503 -5.13 -1.22 -9.31
CA PHE A 503 -3.69 -0.96 -9.20
C PHE A 503 -3.20 -0.35 -7.87
N GLU A 504 -4.07 -0.14 -6.88
CA GLU A 504 -3.73 0.43 -5.57
C GLU A 504 -3.25 -0.62 -4.54
N GLY A 505 -2.79 -1.78 -4.99
CA GLY A 505 -2.22 -2.81 -4.12
C GLY A 505 -3.22 -3.72 -3.40
N HIS A 506 -4.53 -3.57 -3.65
CA HIS A 506 -5.57 -4.30 -2.94
C HIS A 506 -5.92 -5.65 -3.57
N ARG A 507 -5.96 -5.74 -4.91
CA ARG A 507 -6.58 -6.87 -5.63
C ARG A 507 -6.05 -8.23 -5.25
N ARG A 508 -4.73 -8.42 -5.19
CA ARG A 508 -4.14 -9.71 -4.82
C ARG A 508 -4.57 -10.17 -3.43
N LEU A 509 -4.55 -9.28 -2.46
CA LEU A 509 -4.94 -9.56 -1.08
C LEU A 509 -6.46 -9.77 -0.94
N ASP A 510 -7.26 -9.08 -1.74
CA ASP A 510 -8.70 -9.34 -1.83
C ASP A 510 -9.00 -10.74 -2.37
N LEU A 511 -8.38 -11.15 -3.47
CA LEU A 511 -8.53 -12.49 -4.04
C LEU A 511 -8.09 -13.59 -3.06
N ILE A 512 -7.02 -13.34 -2.28
CA ILE A 512 -6.54 -14.26 -1.24
C ILE A 512 -7.56 -14.36 -0.11
N ARG A 513 -7.99 -13.24 0.48
CA ARG A 513 -8.94 -13.28 1.61
C ARG A 513 -10.33 -13.81 1.23
N TRP A 514 -10.71 -13.72 -0.05
CA TRP A 514 -11.92 -14.36 -0.59
C TRP A 514 -11.73 -15.85 -0.87
N GLY A 515 -10.50 -16.37 -0.81
CA GLY A 515 -10.16 -17.76 -1.09
C GLY A 515 -10.29 -18.17 -2.55
N ILE A 516 -10.16 -17.20 -3.48
CA ILE A 516 -10.37 -17.41 -4.91
C ILE A 516 -9.14 -17.03 -5.77
N TYR A 517 -7.99 -16.77 -5.14
CA TYR A 517 -6.80 -16.30 -5.88
C TYR A 517 -6.39 -17.26 -6.98
N TYR A 518 -6.20 -18.55 -6.64
CA TYR A 518 -5.78 -19.55 -7.61
C TYR A 518 -6.80 -19.70 -8.76
N GLU A 519 -8.08 -19.86 -8.42
CA GLU A 519 -9.16 -20.03 -9.39
C GLU A 519 -9.25 -18.83 -10.34
N THR A 520 -9.15 -17.62 -9.81
CA THR A 520 -9.17 -16.40 -10.62
C THR A 520 -8.00 -16.34 -11.61
N ILE A 521 -6.79 -16.75 -11.19
CA ILE A 521 -5.65 -16.82 -12.11
C ILE A 521 -5.91 -17.82 -13.25
N GLN A 522 -6.52 -18.98 -12.96
CA GLN A 522 -6.86 -19.99 -13.96
C GLN A 522 -7.93 -19.48 -14.95
N GLU A 523 -8.97 -18.84 -14.43
CA GLU A 523 -10.04 -18.25 -15.23
C GLU A 523 -9.51 -17.14 -16.15
N THR A 524 -8.70 -16.23 -15.62
CA THR A 524 -8.07 -15.16 -16.39
C THR A 524 -7.20 -15.67 -17.52
N TYR A 525 -6.41 -16.71 -17.27
CA TYR A 525 -5.61 -17.36 -18.31
C TYR A 525 -6.50 -17.90 -19.44
N ASN A 526 -7.57 -18.61 -19.11
CA ASN A 526 -8.49 -19.17 -20.08
C ASN A 526 -9.18 -18.07 -20.91
N GLU A 527 -9.65 -17.00 -20.27
CA GLU A 527 -10.21 -15.84 -20.97
C GLU A 527 -9.22 -15.22 -21.97
N LEU A 528 -7.99 -14.97 -21.51
CA LEU A 528 -6.94 -14.41 -22.36
C LEU A 528 -6.61 -15.31 -23.54
N LYS A 529 -6.48 -16.63 -23.33
CA LYS A 529 -6.17 -17.59 -24.41
C LYS A 529 -7.31 -17.77 -25.41
N ASN A 530 -8.55 -17.70 -24.97
CA ASN A 530 -9.72 -17.71 -25.84
C ASN A 530 -9.76 -16.47 -26.74
N TRP A 531 -9.36 -15.33 -26.19
CA TRP A 531 -9.32 -14.08 -26.94
C TRP A 531 -8.08 -13.97 -27.84
N TRP A 532 -6.91 -14.42 -27.37
CA TRP A 532 -5.65 -14.42 -28.12
C TRP A 532 -4.76 -15.58 -27.67
N SER A 533 -4.61 -16.60 -28.52
CA SER A 533 -3.90 -17.84 -28.19
C SER A 533 -2.43 -17.62 -27.76
N SER A 534 -1.79 -16.55 -28.25
CA SER A 534 -0.41 -16.18 -27.92
C SER A 534 -0.29 -15.19 -26.75
N ALA A 535 -1.38 -14.83 -26.07
CA ALA A 535 -1.33 -13.94 -24.92
C ALA A 535 -0.37 -14.46 -23.84
N SER A 536 0.48 -13.58 -23.30
CA SER A 536 1.36 -13.91 -22.18
C SER A 536 0.67 -13.64 -20.86
N TYR A 537 0.68 -14.63 -19.97
CA TYR A 537 0.20 -14.48 -18.58
C TYR A 537 0.99 -15.42 -17.68
N VAL A 538 2.26 -15.05 -17.44
CA VAL A 538 3.28 -15.92 -16.83
C VAL A 538 2.94 -16.34 -15.41
N VAL A 539 2.20 -15.52 -14.67
CA VAL A 539 1.77 -15.84 -13.30
C VAL A 539 0.96 -17.15 -13.24
N TYR A 540 0.25 -17.49 -14.31
CA TYR A 540 -0.47 -18.77 -14.42
C TYR A 540 0.45 -19.99 -14.30
N ASP A 541 1.60 -19.96 -14.94
CA ASP A 541 2.53 -21.10 -15.01
C ASP A 541 3.14 -21.42 -13.63
N TYR A 542 3.25 -20.43 -12.76
CA TYR A 542 3.93 -20.55 -11.48
C TYR A 542 2.99 -20.54 -10.27
N THR A 543 1.73 -20.11 -10.45
CA THR A 543 0.78 -20.08 -9.32
C THR A 543 0.33 -21.50 -8.95
N LYS A 544 0.49 -21.85 -7.68
CA LYS A 544 0.08 -23.15 -7.13
C LYS A 544 -0.92 -22.92 -6.00
N LYS A 545 -2.01 -23.66 -6.03
CA LYS A 545 -3.04 -23.64 -5.01
C LYS A 545 -2.48 -24.08 -3.65
N GLY A 546 -2.80 -23.37 -2.59
CA GLY A 546 -2.33 -23.66 -1.23
C GLY A 546 -0.89 -23.24 -0.96
N GLN A 547 -0.18 -22.63 -1.94
CA GLN A 547 1.18 -22.12 -1.77
C GLN A 547 1.22 -20.59 -1.83
N HIS A 548 0.70 -19.98 -2.89
CA HIS A 548 0.87 -18.55 -3.17
C HIS A 548 -0.18 -17.65 -2.53
N GLU A 549 -1.05 -18.20 -1.71
CA GLU A 549 -1.91 -17.46 -0.78
C GLU A 549 -1.13 -16.88 0.40
N LEU A 550 0.01 -17.52 0.77
CA LEU A 550 0.96 -16.99 1.73
C LEU A 550 2.36 -16.93 1.12
N MET A 551 3.13 -15.94 1.51
CA MET A 551 4.53 -15.83 1.15
C MET A 551 5.39 -16.81 1.97
N PRO A 552 6.55 -17.26 1.47
CA PRO A 552 7.46 -18.07 2.27
C PRO A 552 8.04 -17.24 3.42
N ILE A 553 8.20 -17.86 4.57
CA ILE A 553 9.10 -17.30 5.58
C ILE A 553 10.50 -17.22 4.96
N PRO A 554 11.17 -16.06 5.03
CA PRO A 554 12.46 -15.88 4.38
C PRO A 554 13.47 -16.94 4.83
N GLN A 555 14.26 -17.48 3.90
CA GLN A 555 15.21 -18.56 4.18
C GLN A 555 16.18 -18.20 5.31
N ARG A 556 16.65 -16.96 5.35
CA ARG A 556 17.52 -16.48 6.43
C ARG A 556 16.87 -16.63 7.81
N GLU A 557 15.59 -16.34 7.93
CA GLU A 557 14.86 -16.48 9.20
C GLU A 557 14.68 -17.96 9.58
N MET A 558 14.42 -18.82 8.58
CA MET A 558 14.35 -20.26 8.78
C MET A 558 15.69 -20.85 9.28
N ASP A 559 16.81 -20.34 8.76
CA ASP A 559 18.15 -20.78 9.15
C ASP A 559 18.53 -20.33 10.57
N LEU A 560 18.05 -19.16 10.99
CA LEU A 560 18.38 -18.57 12.31
C LEU A 560 17.40 -18.97 13.40
N CYS A 561 16.13 -19.12 13.09
CA CYS A 561 15.04 -19.38 14.03
C CYS A 561 14.62 -20.85 13.94
N THR A 562 15.33 -21.71 14.68
CA THR A 562 15.20 -23.17 14.59
C THR A 562 13.82 -23.73 14.97
N GLN A 563 12.95 -22.90 15.55
CA GLN A 563 11.58 -23.27 15.93
C GLN A 563 10.53 -22.85 14.87
N PHE A 564 10.97 -22.22 13.76
CA PHE A 564 10.04 -21.82 12.71
C PHE A 564 9.64 -23.00 11.83
N ASN A 565 8.41 -22.94 11.37
CA ASN A 565 7.87 -23.79 10.32
C ASN A 565 7.64 -22.96 9.05
N GLN A 566 8.01 -23.51 7.93
CA GLN A 566 7.76 -22.88 6.64
C GLN A 566 6.28 -22.96 6.27
N ASN A 567 5.79 -21.98 5.52
CA ASN A 567 4.43 -21.98 5.01
C ASN A 567 4.19 -23.13 4.01
N PRO A 568 2.96 -23.63 3.88
CA PRO A 568 2.64 -24.75 3.02
C PRO A 568 3.13 -24.56 1.57
N GLY A 569 3.79 -25.57 1.03
CA GLY A 569 4.26 -25.59 -0.37
C GLY A 569 5.61 -24.91 -0.63
N TRP A 570 6.21 -24.27 0.38
CA TRP A 570 7.52 -23.60 0.27
C TRP A 570 8.68 -24.42 0.83
#